data_20d57ca508c25e8454b9831122ba082c
#
_entry.id   20d57ca508c25e8454b9831122ba082c
#
_cell.length_a   1.000
_cell.length_b   1.000
_cell.length_c   1.000
_cell.angle_alpha   90.00
_cell.angle_beta   90.00
_cell.angle_gamma   90.00
#
_symmetry.space_group_name_H-M   'P 1'
#
loop_
_entity.id
_entity.type
_entity.pdbx_description
1 polymer ?
#
loop_
_entity_poly.entity_id
_entity_poly.type
_entity_poly.pdbx_seq_one_letter_code
_entity_poly.pdbx_strand_id
1 'polypeptide(L)'
;MKKNKKKNRNIGPVSTIIGMIVFIVILSFILNKLGVEGYITVISNGTMEAHLETVNNVLSIAGFKYFVGNIITNFKNFEPLFSIIIILIGISICEKSGLFRDIFSRMKKFKYGFIVFITLFLGIISSIIGDYSFIVLIPLVGIMYKYLEKNPIVGLLVAYVGLTLGYGIGIFANYNDYSLGILTQSAANVDVDPNYVFSISSTFIINLVSTLLICIIGYFVISKFLLNKFTKKYVIEEEQETSNKALTSSLIAFLISNLLLIYFIIDVKLPGAGILLDKSQNVYISKLFSDAAPFKQGIIVIISLIFMLCGAIYGKISKNIKNSNEYSLSLSKSFENLGLLFVLMFFMSQFTSMLEWSNIGTVLCAKMLEFMSSFTFSGVFLIIIFFIIVVISSIFIPGVLSKWSIMSPTVVPLFMRANISPAFTQFIFQAADSVGKIISPSFIYFIILIAYLEKYRKDEKKQVTIFGTLKLLLPTILIMTVVWIIIVCLWYVAGFPIGAGFNSVL
;
A
#
# COMPACT_ATOMS: atom_id res chain seq x y z
N MET A 1 -38.52 5.12 -35.03
CA MET A 1 -37.12 5.43 -34.71
C MET A 1 -36.65 4.55 -33.56
N LYS A 2 -35.92 3.48 -33.83
CA LYS A 2 -35.32 2.63 -32.79
C LYS A 2 -34.08 3.35 -32.22
N LYS A 3 -34.17 3.85 -30.98
CA LYS A 3 -33.00 4.33 -30.24
C LYS A 3 -32.01 3.19 -30.09
N ASN A 4 -30.90 3.26 -30.80
CA ASN A 4 -29.72 2.41 -30.59
C ASN A 4 -29.28 2.60 -29.15
N LYS A 5 -29.67 1.70 -28.24
CA LYS A 5 -29.02 1.56 -26.94
C LYS A 5 -27.56 1.13 -27.20
N LYS A 6 -26.64 2.09 -27.15
CA LYS A 6 -25.21 1.77 -27.03
C LYS A 6 -25.08 0.78 -25.88
N LYS A 7 -24.83 -0.49 -26.23
CA LYS A 7 -24.48 -1.53 -25.27
C LYS A 7 -23.14 -1.11 -24.65
N ASN A 8 -23.19 -0.45 -23.48
CA ASN A 8 -21.97 -0.22 -22.69
C ASN A 8 -21.39 -1.61 -22.39
N ARG A 9 -20.44 -2.06 -23.17
CA ARG A 9 -19.64 -3.26 -22.88
C ARG A 9 -18.74 -2.90 -21.70
N ASN A 10 -19.21 -3.18 -20.49
CA ASN A 10 -18.35 -3.11 -19.32
C ASN A 10 -17.30 -4.21 -19.46
N ILE A 11 -16.05 -3.81 -19.69
CA ILE A 11 -14.91 -4.71 -19.76
C ILE A 11 -14.59 -5.14 -18.32
N GLY A 12 -14.64 -6.44 -18.04
CA GLY A 12 -14.34 -7.00 -16.73
C GLY A 12 -12.88 -6.77 -16.31
N PRO A 13 -12.57 -6.89 -15.00
CA PRO A 13 -11.24 -6.56 -14.49
C PRO A 13 -10.13 -7.46 -15.06
N VAL A 14 -10.38 -8.75 -15.23
CA VAL A 14 -9.42 -9.69 -15.86
C VAL A 14 -9.11 -9.27 -17.30
N SER A 15 -10.16 -9.01 -18.11
CA SER A 15 -9.97 -8.54 -19.48
C SER A 15 -9.23 -7.21 -19.56
N THR A 16 -9.41 -6.34 -18.57
CA THR A 16 -8.66 -5.09 -18.47
C THR A 16 -7.18 -5.35 -18.25
N ILE A 17 -6.81 -6.26 -17.33
CA ILE A 17 -5.39 -6.60 -17.09
C ILE A 17 -4.77 -7.25 -18.32
N ILE A 18 -5.49 -8.15 -19.00
CA ILE A 18 -5.02 -8.74 -20.28
C ILE A 18 -4.82 -7.60 -21.31
N GLY A 19 -5.73 -6.64 -21.39
CA GLY A 19 -5.55 -5.47 -22.27
C GLY A 19 -4.32 -4.63 -21.88
N MET A 20 -4.02 -4.47 -20.60
CA MET A 20 -2.80 -3.80 -20.12
C MET A 20 -1.53 -4.59 -20.50
N ILE A 21 -1.55 -5.94 -20.42
CA ILE A 21 -0.44 -6.77 -20.88
C ILE A 21 -0.20 -6.53 -22.37
N VAL A 22 -1.25 -6.61 -23.20
CA VAL A 22 -1.14 -6.36 -24.65
C VAL A 22 -0.62 -4.94 -24.93
N PHE A 23 -1.08 -3.96 -24.19
CA PHE A 23 -0.60 -2.58 -24.31
C PHE A 23 0.91 -2.46 -24.02
N ILE A 24 1.43 -3.09 -22.95
CA ILE A 24 2.87 -3.08 -22.62
C ILE A 24 3.68 -3.81 -23.71
N VAL A 25 3.18 -4.91 -24.24
CA VAL A 25 3.81 -5.64 -25.33
C VAL A 25 3.98 -4.75 -26.57
N ILE A 26 2.92 -4.05 -26.97
CA ILE A 26 2.95 -3.14 -28.13
C ILE A 26 3.82 -1.92 -27.83
N LEU A 27 3.69 -1.32 -26.65
CA LEU A 27 4.47 -0.16 -26.25
C LEU A 27 5.97 -0.47 -26.22
N SER A 28 6.37 -1.63 -25.68
CA SER A 28 7.77 -2.06 -25.65
C SER A 28 8.36 -2.19 -27.04
N PHE A 29 7.60 -2.76 -28.00
CA PHE A 29 8.00 -2.87 -29.39
C PHE A 29 8.21 -1.50 -30.04
N ILE A 30 7.27 -0.57 -29.84
CA ILE A 30 7.34 0.77 -30.42
C ILE A 30 8.54 1.54 -29.85
N LEU A 31 8.68 1.59 -28.51
CA LEU A 31 9.76 2.34 -27.86
C LEU A 31 11.14 1.76 -28.19
N ASN A 32 11.27 0.43 -28.25
CA ASN A 32 12.51 -0.23 -28.65
C ASN A 32 12.88 0.11 -30.11
N LYS A 33 11.91 0.09 -31.04
CA LYS A 33 12.13 0.46 -32.44
C LYS A 33 12.51 1.95 -32.62
N LEU A 34 11.98 2.83 -31.77
CA LEU A 34 12.32 4.25 -31.75
C LEU A 34 13.68 4.52 -31.09
N GLY A 35 14.35 3.50 -30.55
CA GLY A 35 15.62 3.65 -29.85
C GLY A 35 15.49 4.51 -28.60
N VAL A 36 14.36 4.44 -27.88
CA VAL A 36 14.16 5.24 -26.65
C VAL A 36 15.05 4.66 -25.55
N GLU A 37 15.95 5.49 -25.06
CA GLU A 37 16.93 5.17 -24.02
C GLU A 37 17.00 6.33 -23.02
N GLY A 38 17.53 6.09 -21.82
CA GLY A 38 17.70 7.11 -20.80
C GLY A 38 18.85 6.75 -19.86
N TYR A 39 19.47 7.77 -19.27
CA TYR A 39 20.52 7.56 -18.29
C TYR A 39 19.96 7.59 -16.88
N ILE A 40 20.29 6.58 -16.09
CA ILE A 40 20.08 6.58 -14.64
C ILE A 40 21.41 6.72 -13.93
N THR A 41 21.40 7.34 -12.75
CA THR A 41 22.55 7.36 -11.87
C THR A 41 22.47 6.17 -10.92
N VAL A 42 23.52 5.36 -10.86
CA VAL A 42 23.65 4.23 -9.94
C VAL A 42 24.81 4.51 -9.00
N ILE A 43 24.64 4.17 -7.72
CA ILE A 43 25.70 4.26 -6.74
C ILE A 43 26.38 2.89 -6.64
N SER A 44 27.66 2.85 -7.05
CA SER A 44 28.49 1.66 -7.00
C SER A 44 29.82 2.00 -6.33
N ASN A 45 30.22 1.20 -5.34
CA ASN A 45 31.49 1.38 -4.61
C ASN A 45 31.73 2.80 -4.07
N GLY A 46 30.67 3.53 -3.68
CA GLY A 46 30.79 4.90 -3.16
C GLY A 46 30.99 5.96 -4.25
N THR A 47 30.76 5.65 -5.51
CA THR A 47 30.81 6.58 -6.64
C THR A 47 29.48 6.58 -7.40
N MET A 48 29.17 7.71 -8.05
CA MET A 48 28.03 7.81 -8.95
C MET A 48 28.45 7.47 -10.36
N GLU A 49 27.77 6.51 -10.97
CA GLU A 49 28.01 6.08 -12.35
C GLU A 49 26.73 6.27 -13.18
N ALA A 50 26.85 6.79 -14.37
CA ALA A 50 25.73 6.89 -15.31
C ALA A 50 25.60 5.59 -16.09
N HIS A 51 24.45 4.94 -15.96
CA HIS A 51 24.11 3.73 -16.69
C HIS A 51 23.07 4.03 -17.76
N LEU A 52 23.35 3.59 -18.99
CA LEU A 52 22.40 3.69 -20.08
C LEU A 52 21.38 2.57 -20.00
N GLU A 53 20.12 2.93 -19.88
CA GLU A 53 18.98 2.02 -19.85
C GLU A 53 18.22 2.08 -21.17
N THR A 54 17.89 0.90 -21.70
CA THR A 54 17.15 0.76 -22.96
C THR A 54 15.88 -0.04 -22.75
N VAL A 55 14.88 0.17 -23.61
CA VAL A 55 13.62 -0.58 -23.56
C VAL A 55 13.81 -1.94 -24.23
N ASN A 56 13.49 -3.01 -23.49
CA ASN A 56 13.51 -4.38 -24.02
C ASN A 56 12.21 -4.68 -24.79
N ASN A 57 12.35 -5.17 -26.03
CA ASN A 57 11.20 -5.55 -26.85
C ASN A 57 10.60 -6.88 -26.38
N VAL A 58 9.41 -6.85 -25.79
CA VAL A 58 8.70 -8.06 -25.32
C VAL A 58 8.30 -9.01 -26.47
N LEU A 59 8.11 -8.49 -27.70
CA LEU A 59 7.83 -9.33 -28.89
C LEU A 59 9.07 -10.02 -29.47
N SER A 60 10.24 -9.77 -28.88
CA SER A 60 11.47 -10.48 -29.29
C SER A 60 11.45 -11.96 -28.85
N ILE A 61 12.35 -12.76 -29.46
CA ILE A 61 12.55 -14.16 -29.02
C ILE A 61 12.94 -14.21 -27.54
N ALA A 62 13.75 -13.26 -27.06
CA ALA A 62 14.13 -13.17 -25.65
C ALA A 62 12.90 -12.88 -24.75
N GLY A 63 12.05 -11.93 -25.14
CA GLY A 63 10.81 -11.61 -24.43
C GLY A 63 9.84 -12.78 -24.37
N PHE A 64 9.68 -13.51 -25.48
CA PHE A 64 8.83 -14.72 -25.51
C PHE A 64 9.38 -15.82 -24.60
N LYS A 65 10.71 -16.07 -24.64
CA LYS A 65 11.36 -17.05 -23.74
C LYS A 65 11.20 -16.64 -22.28
N TYR A 66 11.37 -15.35 -21.96
CA TYR A 66 11.17 -14.83 -20.60
C TYR A 66 9.74 -15.09 -20.13
N PHE A 67 8.74 -14.72 -20.94
CA PHE A 67 7.34 -14.88 -20.60
C PHE A 67 7.00 -16.35 -20.31
N VAL A 68 7.27 -17.23 -21.27
CA VAL A 68 6.92 -18.67 -21.13
C VAL A 68 7.69 -19.34 -20.00
N GLY A 69 8.98 -19.02 -19.85
CA GLY A 69 9.84 -19.63 -18.83
C GLY A 69 9.54 -19.16 -17.40
N ASN A 70 8.94 -17.99 -17.24
CA ASN A 70 8.76 -17.39 -15.91
C ASN A 70 7.30 -17.30 -15.43
N ILE A 71 6.31 -17.77 -16.19
CA ILE A 71 4.88 -17.67 -15.81
C ILE A 71 4.62 -18.19 -14.38
N ILE A 72 5.14 -19.36 -14.05
CA ILE A 72 4.95 -19.98 -12.73
C ILE A 72 5.73 -19.22 -11.67
N THR A 73 6.99 -18.87 -11.96
CA THR A 73 7.87 -18.13 -11.03
C THR A 73 7.32 -16.74 -10.72
N ASN A 74 6.84 -16.02 -11.72
CA ASN A 74 6.19 -14.71 -11.56
C ASN A 74 4.98 -14.81 -10.65
N PHE A 75 4.14 -15.82 -10.81
CA PHE A 75 2.99 -16.01 -9.95
C PHE A 75 3.37 -16.45 -8.54
N LYS A 76 4.34 -17.37 -8.41
CA LYS A 76 4.86 -17.83 -7.11
C LYS A 76 5.46 -16.68 -6.30
N ASN A 77 6.20 -15.78 -6.95
CA ASN A 77 6.88 -14.66 -6.31
C ASN A 77 6.00 -13.41 -6.19
N PHE A 78 4.73 -13.49 -6.60
CA PHE A 78 3.81 -12.36 -6.48
C PHE A 78 3.52 -12.07 -5.01
N GLU A 79 4.04 -10.96 -4.50
CA GLU A 79 4.09 -10.61 -3.08
C GLU A 79 2.77 -10.77 -2.32
N PRO A 80 1.59 -10.34 -2.84
CA PRO A 80 0.34 -10.48 -2.10
C PRO A 80 -0.18 -11.92 -2.00
N LEU A 81 0.30 -12.87 -2.84
CA LEU A 81 -0.31 -14.19 -3.00
C LEU A 81 -0.33 -15.00 -1.70
N PHE A 82 0.83 -15.25 -1.11
CA PHE A 82 0.92 -16.05 0.11
C PHE A 82 0.45 -15.27 1.33
N SER A 83 0.73 -13.98 1.35
CA SER A 83 0.35 -13.09 2.45
C SER A 83 -1.16 -13.00 2.63
N ILE A 84 -1.94 -12.91 1.53
CA ILE A 84 -3.41 -12.89 1.60
C ILE A 84 -3.98 -14.24 2.06
N ILE A 85 -3.39 -15.36 1.63
CA ILE A 85 -3.80 -16.69 2.08
C ILE A 85 -3.62 -16.82 3.60
N ILE A 86 -2.45 -16.45 4.10
CA ILE A 86 -2.11 -16.55 5.52
C ILE A 86 -3.06 -15.68 6.37
N ILE A 87 -3.27 -14.42 6.01
CA ILE A 87 -4.13 -13.54 6.81
C ILE A 87 -5.60 -13.94 6.77
N LEU A 88 -6.07 -14.45 5.62
CA LEU A 88 -7.45 -14.91 5.48
C LEU A 88 -7.76 -16.10 6.39
N ILE A 89 -6.81 -16.95 6.73
CA ILE A 89 -7.00 -18.03 7.71
C ILE A 89 -7.36 -17.42 9.07
N GLY A 90 -6.60 -16.42 9.54
CA GLY A 90 -6.89 -15.74 10.81
C GLY A 90 -8.21 -14.97 10.80
N ILE A 91 -8.49 -14.25 9.72
CA ILE A 91 -9.75 -13.51 9.55
C ILE A 91 -10.95 -14.45 9.51
N SER A 92 -10.82 -15.61 8.84
CA SER A 92 -11.90 -16.60 8.68
C SER A 92 -12.42 -17.09 10.02
N ILE A 93 -11.54 -17.48 10.92
CA ILE A 93 -11.96 -17.98 12.23
C ILE A 93 -12.61 -16.88 13.08
N CYS A 94 -12.13 -15.63 13.00
CA CYS A 94 -12.77 -14.50 13.67
C CYS A 94 -14.16 -14.17 13.10
N GLU A 95 -14.36 -14.32 11.80
CA GLU A 95 -15.66 -14.12 11.15
C GLU A 95 -16.63 -15.25 11.54
N LYS A 96 -16.21 -16.50 11.41
CA LYS A 96 -17.06 -17.67 11.67
C LYS A 96 -17.40 -17.85 13.16
N SER A 97 -16.46 -17.54 14.05
CA SER A 97 -16.70 -17.59 15.51
C SER A 97 -17.72 -16.56 15.98
N GLY A 98 -17.96 -15.49 15.21
CA GLY A 98 -18.82 -14.37 15.59
C GLY A 98 -18.09 -13.23 16.30
N LEU A 99 -16.77 -13.33 16.52
CA LEU A 99 -15.97 -12.28 17.17
C LEU A 99 -16.11 -10.92 16.45
N PHE A 100 -15.92 -10.88 15.15
CA PHE A 100 -16.04 -9.64 14.37
C PHE A 100 -17.47 -9.09 14.38
N ARG A 101 -18.47 -9.96 14.35
CA ARG A 101 -19.86 -9.53 14.47
C ARG A 101 -20.11 -8.86 15.83
N ASP A 102 -19.68 -9.46 16.93
CA ASP A 102 -19.88 -8.90 18.28
C ASP A 102 -19.16 -7.57 18.44
N ILE A 103 -17.91 -7.45 17.98
CA ILE A 103 -17.16 -6.19 18.01
C ILE A 103 -17.84 -5.11 17.17
N PHE A 104 -18.10 -5.38 15.90
CA PHE A 104 -18.56 -4.35 14.97
C PHE A 104 -20.04 -3.98 15.15
N SER A 105 -20.89 -4.92 15.59
CA SER A 105 -22.29 -4.59 15.90
C SER A 105 -22.43 -3.58 17.04
N ARG A 106 -21.52 -3.60 18.01
CA ARG A 106 -21.46 -2.60 19.11
C ARG A 106 -21.11 -1.21 18.62
N MET A 107 -20.45 -1.10 17.46
CA MET A 107 -20.12 0.19 16.82
C MET A 107 -21.31 0.82 16.08
N LYS A 108 -22.44 0.12 15.91
CA LYS A 108 -23.66 0.67 15.27
C LYS A 108 -24.19 1.93 15.96
N LYS A 109 -23.89 2.11 17.24
CA LYS A 109 -24.26 3.31 18.03
C LYS A 109 -23.59 4.59 17.56
N PHE A 110 -22.46 4.50 16.84
CA PHE A 110 -21.75 5.67 16.38
C PHE A 110 -22.39 6.24 15.09
N LYS A 111 -22.29 7.55 14.94
CA LYS A 111 -22.72 8.25 13.70
C LYS A 111 -21.94 7.72 12.50
N TYR A 112 -22.61 7.59 11.37
CA TYR A 112 -21.99 7.05 10.16
C TYR A 112 -20.75 7.85 9.70
N GLY A 113 -20.81 9.18 9.78
CA GLY A 113 -19.64 10.03 9.46
C GLY A 113 -18.43 9.72 10.34
N PHE A 114 -18.64 9.44 11.64
CA PHE A 114 -17.57 9.02 12.55
C PHE A 114 -16.97 7.67 12.15
N ILE A 115 -17.80 6.70 11.73
CA ILE A 115 -17.31 5.40 11.24
C ILE A 115 -16.45 5.58 10.00
N VAL A 116 -16.85 6.46 9.06
CA VAL A 116 -16.08 6.79 7.85
C VAL A 116 -14.75 7.44 8.22
N PHE A 117 -14.76 8.40 9.15
CA PHE A 117 -13.54 9.06 9.64
C PHE A 117 -12.57 8.05 10.28
N ILE A 118 -13.07 7.19 11.17
CA ILE A 118 -12.26 6.13 11.80
C ILE A 118 -11.72 5.16 10.76
N THR A 119 -12.51 4.79 9.74
CA THR A 119 -12.03 3.90 8.66
C THR A 119 -10.89 4.54 7.88
N LEU A 120 -10.99 5.82 7.54
CA LEU A 120 -9.93 6.57 6.89
C LEU A 120 -8.68 6.67 7.77
N PHE A 121 -8.86 7.02 9.05
CA PHE A 121 -7.78 7.12 10.02
C PHE A 121 -7.06 5.78 10.22
N LEU A 122 -7.81 4.68 10.39
CA LEU A 122 -7.24 3.34 10.46
C LEU A 122 -6.47 2.97 9.19
N GLY A 123 -6.96 3.38 8.02
CA GLY A 123 -6.24 3.21 6.75
C GLY A 123 -4.86 3.89 6.80
N ILE A 124 -4.81 5.14 7.24
CA ILE A 124 -3.56 5.90 7.28
C ILE A 124 -2.58 5.34 8.31
N ILE A 125 -3.02 5.06 9.55
CA ILE A 125 -2.12 4.58 10.60
C ILE A 125 -1.69 3.11 10.41
N SER A 126 -2.43 2.31 9.63
CA SER A 126 -2.07 0.93 9.34
C SER A 126 -0.80 0.79 8.50
N SER A 127 -0.28 1.90 7.95
CA SER A 127 1.04 1.98 7.31
C SER A 127 2.18 1.46 8.20
N ILE A 128 2.00 1.36 9.51
CA ILE A 128 2.96 0.74 10.46
C ILE A 128 3.37 -0.68 10.05
N ILE A 129 2.49 -1.45 9.41
CA ILE A 129 2.80 -2.78 8.87
C ILE A 129 3.15 -2.75 7.38
N GLY A 130 3.47 -1.57 6.84
CA GLY A 130 3.87 -1.39 5.44
C GLY A 130 2.82 -1.87 4.46
N ASP A 131 3.26 -2.56 3.41
CA ASP A 131 2.42 -3.06 2.32
C ASP A 131 1.37 -4.09 2.77
N TYR A 132 1.64 -4.84 3.84
CA TYR A 132 0.68 -5.79 4.41
C TYR A 132 -0.60 -5.15 4.92
N SER A 133 -0.61 -3.83 5.15
CA SER A 133 -1.80 -3.08 5.55
C SER A 133 -2.97 -3.23 4.56
N PHE A 134 -2.70 -3.30 3.26
CA PHE A 134 -3.73 -3.53 2.22
C PHE A 134 -4.35 -4.92 2.34
N ILE A 135 -3.51 -5.92 2.65
CA ILE A 135 -3.90 -7.32 2.73
C ILE A 135 -4.76 -7.56 3.98
N VAL A 136 -4.46 -6.87 5.08
CA VAL A 136 -5.18 -7.01 6.37
C VAL A 136 -6.45 -6.16 6.40
N LEU A 137 -6.34 -4.87 6.07
CA LEU A 137 -7.41 -3.92 6.34
C LEU A 137 -8.56 -3.98 5.32
N ILE A 138 -8.29 -4.24 4.03
CA ILE A 138 -9.35 -4.32 3.01
C ILE A 138 -10.36 -5.43 3.35
N PRO A 139 -9.97 -6.70 3.62
CA PRO A 139 -10.89 -7.73 4.06
C PRO A 139 -11.65 -7.37 5.34
N LEU A 140 -10.92 -6.84 6.32
CA LEU A 140 -11.47 -6.51 7.64
C LEU A 140 -12.53 -5.41 7.56
N VAL A 141 -12.29 -4.36 6.78
CA VAL A 141 -13.26 -3.26 6.60
C VAL A 141 -14.49 -3.73 5.82
N GLY A 142 -14.33 -4.61 4.84
CA GLY A 142 -15.48 -5.24 4.17
C GLY A 142 -16.41 -5.96 5.15
N ILE A 143 -15.83 -6.75 6.05
CA ILE A 143 -16.54 -7.45 7.12
C ILE A 143 -17.13 -6.46 8.15
N MET A 144 -16.37 -5.44 8.53
CA MET A 144 -16.82 -4.40 9.46
C MET A 144 -18.09 -3.71 8.96
N TYR A 145 -18.07 -3.21 7.71
CA TYR A 145 -19.25 -2.52 7.15
C TYR A 145 -20.45 -3.45 6.94
N LYS A 146 -20.21 -4.74 6.63
CA LYS A 146 -21.25 -5.78 6.62
C LYS A 146 -21.97 -5.82 7.97
N TYR A 147 -21.25 -5.99 9.08
CA TYR A 147 -21.85 -6.08 10.42
C TYR A 147 -22.34 -4.75 10.99
N LEU A 148 -21.89 -3.63 10.47
CA LEU A 148 -22.47 -2.30 10.75
C LEU A 148 -23.78 -2.04 9.98
N GLU A 149 -24.22 -2.96 9.12
CA GLU A 149 -25.38 -2.78 8.20
C GLU A 149 -25.21 -1.55 7.29
N LYS A 150 -23.99 -1.22 6.97
CA LYS A 150 -23.63 -0.16 6.01
C LYS A 150 -23.20 -0.79 4.69
N ASN A 151 -23.04 0.04 3.66
CA ASN A 151 -22.58 -0.48 2.36
C ASN A 151 -21.08 -0.81 2.40
N PRO A 152 -20.67 -2.11 2.29
CA PRO A 152 -19.26 -2.49 2.31
C PRO A 152 -18.43 -1.83 1.21
N ILE A 153 -19.02 -1.55 0.04
CA ILE A 153 -18.33 -0.87 -1.06
C ILE A 153 -17.78 0.49 -0.63
N VAL A 154 -18.55 1.25 0.16
CA VAL A 154 -18.09 2.54 0.70
C VAL A 154 -16.91 2.34 1.62
N GLY A 155 -17.03 1.39 2.58
CA GLY A 155 -15.94 1.09 3.52
C GLY A 155 -14.65 0.70 2.81
N LEU A 156 -14.74 -0.18 1.80
CA LEU A 156 -13.61 -0.62 1.00
C LEU A 156 -12.91 0.53 0.27
N LEU A 157 -13.69 1.42 -0.36
CA LEU A 157 -13.14 2.59 -1.06
C LEU A 157 -12.50 3.59 -0.09
N VAL A 158 -13.12 3.83 1.07
CA VAL A 158 -12.58 4.70 2.12
C VAL A 158 -11.28 4.12 2.70
N ALA A 159 -11.28 2.82 3.01
CA ALA A 159 -10.09 2.13 3.50
C ALA A 159 -8.95 2.19 2.49
N TYR A 160 -9.23 1.93 1.21
CA TYR A 160 -8.22 2.00 0.16
C TYR A 160 -7.62 3.40 0.01
N VAL A 161 -8.44 4.46 0.05
CA VAL A 161 -7.95 5.85 0.04
C VAL A 161 -7.10 6.12 1.28
N GLY A 162 -7.52 5.68 2.47
CA GLY A 162 -6.73 5.83 3.70
C GLY A 162 -5.39 5.10 3.63
N LEU A 163 -5.39 3.85 3.16
CA LEU A 163 -4.20 3.03 3.00
C LEU A 163 -3.19 3.65 2.03
N THR A 164 -3.66 4.15 0.89
CA THR A 164 -2.79 4.77 -0.11
C THR A 164 -2.27 6.13 0.36
N LEU A 165 -3.13 6.99 0.92
CA LEU A 165 -2.70 8.29 1.46
C LEU A 165 -1.75 8.13 2.66
N GLY A 166 -1.92 7.08 3.46
CA GLY A 166 -1.06 6.75 4.59
C GLY A 166 0.27 6.09 4.21
N TYR A 167 0.43 5.71 2.96
CA TYR A 167 1.59 4.92 2.52
C TYR A 167 2.93 5.64 2.70
N GLY A 168 2.95 6.94 2.56
CA GLY A 168 4.16 7.75 2.75
C GLY A 168 4.16 8.56 4.03
N ILE A 169 3.05 8.55 4.76
CA ILE A 169 2.86 9.27 5.99
C ILE A 169 2.24 8.31 6.99
N GLY A 170 2.77 8.24 8.13
CA GLY A 170 2.22 7.49 9.25
C GLY A 170 2.77 8.09 10.53
N ILE A 171 2.01 7.99 11.63
CA ILE A 171 2.51 8.40 12.94
C ILE A 171 3.69 7.51 13.34
N PHE A 172 3.68 6.28 12.87
CA PHE A 172 4.68 5.26 13.20
C PHE A 172 5.52 4.94 11.97
N ALA A 173 6.82 4.89 12.17
CA ALA A 173 7.76 4.43 11.16
C ALA A 173 7.62 2.92 10.88
N ASN A 174 7.88 2.51 9.65
CA ASN A 174 7.80 1.14 9.19
C ASN A 174 9.08 0.73 8.43
N TYR A 175 9.11 -0.51 7.93
CA TYR A 175 10.27 -1.03 7.20
C TYR A 175 10.51 -0.32 5.85
N ASN A 176 9.47 0.21 5.20
CA ASN A 176 9.65 1.00 3.98
C ASN A 176 10.38 2.32 4.28
N ASP A 177 10.01 3.01 5.38
CA ASP A 177 10.69 4.24 5.81
C ASP A 177 12.18 3.98 6.08
N TYR A 178 12.49 2.85 6.74
CA TYR A 178 13.86 2.43 6.97
C TYR A 178 14.61 2.18 5.66
N SER A 179 14.04 1.39 4.76
CA SER A 179 14.69 1.02 3.49
C SER A 179 14.87 2.24 2.56
N LEU A 180 13.88 3.14 2.49
CA LEU A 180 13.99 4.41 1.77
C LEU A 180 15.06 5.31 2.38
N GLY A 181 15.14 5.35 3.72
CA GLY A 181 16.12 6.14 4.45
C GLY A 181 17.56 5.71 4.17
N ILE A 182 17.82 4.41 4.08
CA ILE A 182 19.15 3.89 3.70
C ILE A 182 19.54 4.31 2.28
N LEU A 183 18.59 4.24 1.32
CA LEU A 183 18.82 4.73 -0.05
C LEU A 183 19.06 6.25 -0.08
N THR A 184 18.31 7.01 0.71
CA THR A 184 18.48 8.46 0.84
C THR A 184 19.85 8.81 1.42
N GLN A 185 20.27 8.12 2.49
CA GLN A 185 21.60 8.29 3.08
C GLN A 185 22.70 7.99 2.08
N SER A 186 22.60 6.86 1.39
CA SER A 186 23.56 6.48 0.35
C SER A 186 23.70 7.56 -0.73
N ALA A 187 22.58 8.12 -1.17
CA ALA A 187 22.58 9.17 -2.18
C ALA A 187 23.14 10.51 -1.68
N ALA A 188 22.88 10.87 -0.42
CA ALA A 188 23.43 12.09 0.18
C ALA A 188 24.95 12.02 0.40
N ASN A 189 25.44 10.85 0.84
CA ASN A 189 26.83 10.66 1.24
C ASN A 189 27.81 10.65 0.06
N VAL A 190 27.36 10.26 -1.13
CA VAL A 190 28.25 10.11 -2.29
C VAL A 190 28.63 11.47 -2.90
N ASP A 191 27.80 12.51 -2.76
CA ASP A 191 28.03 13.78 -3.46
C ASP A 191 28.14 15.00 -2.54
N VAL A 192 27.12 15.25 -1.70
CA VAL A 192 27.00 16.55 -1.02
C VAL A 192 27.41 16.52 0.45
N ASP A 193 27.00 15.49 1.18
CA ASP A 193 27.31 15.37 2.63
C ASP A 193 27.75 13.95 2.99
N PRO A 194 29.07 13.67 2.97
CA PRO A 194 29.61 12.34 3.32
C PRO A 194 29.29 11.88 4.75
N ASN A 195 28.90 12.80 5.63
CA ASN A 195 28.60 12.52 7.02
C ASN A 195 27.09 12.43 7.32
N TYR A 196 26.23 12.55 6.32
CA TYR A 196 24.79 12.45 6.53
C TYR A 196 24.41 11.08 7.10
N VAL A 197 23.68 11.08 8.21
CA VAL A 197 23.17 9.86 8.85
C VAL A 197 21.66 9.90 8.87
N PHE A 198 21.05 8.90 8.27
CA PHE A 198 19.61 8.75 8.29
C PHE A 198 19.10 8.51 9.71
N SER A 199 18.05 9.21 10.09
CA SER A 199 17.28 8.95 11.31
C SER A 199 15.83 8.67 10.97
N ILE A 200 15.29 7.58 11.48
CA ILE A 200 13.88 7.21 11.25
C ILE A 200 12.89 8.20 11.86
N SER A 201 13.33 9.02 12.82
CA SER A 201 12.53 10.08 13.44
C SER A 201 12.64 11.42 12.73
N SER A 202 13.45 11.52 11.67
CA SER A 202 13.72 12.79 10.97
C SER A 202 12.47 13.49 10.44
N THR A 203 11.43 12.73 10.10
CA THR A 203 10.16 13.25 9.55
C THR A 203 8.97 13.13 10.51
N PHE A 204 9.22 12.86 11.81
CA PHE A 204 8.13 12.56 12.76
C PHE A 204 7.11 13.71 12.92
N ILE A 205 7.57 14.96 13.00
CA ILE A 205 6.67 16.12 13.22
C ILE A 205 5.79 16.33 11.98
N ILE A 206 6.40 16.36 10.79
CA ILE A 206 5.64 16.54 9.55
C ILE A 206 4.69 15.37 9.30
N ASN A 207 5.07 14.14 9.61
CA ASN A 207 4.21 12.96 9.50
C ASN A 207 2.98 13.08 10.42
N LEU A 208 3.18 13.48 11.68
CA LEU A 208 2.09 13.65 12.64
C LEU A 208 1.08 14.70 12.17
N VAL A 209 1.57 15.89 11.82
CA VAL A 209 0.71 17.02 11.39
C VAL A 209 0.02 16.69 10.07
N SER A 210 0.75 16.14 9.10
CA SER A 210 0.18 15.75 7.80
C SER A 210 -0.88 14.65 7.96
N THR A 211 -0.66 13.66 8.83
CA THR A 211 -1.66 12.62 9.12
C THR A 211 -2.98 13.23 9.59
N LEU A 212 -2.93 14.19 10.54
CA LEU A 212 -4.13 14.87 11.04
C LEU A 212 -4.83 15.69 9.94
N LEU A 213 -4.06 16.47 9.18
CA LEU A 213 -4.61 17.29 8.09
C LEU A 213 -5.25 16.42 6.99
N ILE A 214 -4.57 15.38 6.56
CA ILE A 214 -5.05 14.45 5.52
C ILE A 214 -6.30 13.69 5.98
N CYS A 215 -6.36 13.28 7.25
CA CYS A 215 -7.57 12.65 7.80
C CYS A 215 -8.76 13.60 7.79
N ILE A 216 -8.58 14.84 8.22
CA ILE A 216 -9.66 15.81 8.30
C ILE A 216 -10.14 16.20 6.89
N ILE A 217 -9.21 16.64 6.04
CA ILE A 217 -9.55 17.07 4.67
C ILE A 217 -10.07 15.87 3.86
N GLY A 218 -9.40 14.71 3.94
CA GLY A 218 -9.82 13.49 3.27
C GLY A 218 -11.24 13.06 3.66
N TYR A 219 -11.62 13.17 4.93
CA TYR A 219 -12.98 12.90 5.38
C TYR A 219 -14.02 13.80 4.69
N PHE A 220 -13.76 15.12 4.61
CA PHE A 220 -14.67 16.05 3.93
C PHE A 220 -14.78 15.75 2.43
N VAL A 221 -13.65 15.48 1.77
CA VAL A 221 -13.62 15.15 0.35
C VAL A 221 -14.38 13.85 0.06
N ILE A 222 -14.12 12.79 0.83
CA ILE A 222 -14.81 11.51 0.71
C ILE A 222 -16.29 11.66 0.98
N SER A 223 -16.68 12.41 2.00
CA SER A 223 -18.09 12.65 2.34
C SER A 223 -18.83 13.33 1.20
N LYS A 224 -18.21 14.30 0.54
CA LYS A 224 -18.81 15.04 -0.57
C LYS A 224 -18.93 14.20 -1.84
N PHE A 225 -17.90 13.45 -2.22
CA PHE A 225 -17.81 12.81 -3.53
C PHE A 225 -18.17 11.33 -3.56
N LEU A 226 -18.04 10.63 -2.42
CA LEU A 226 -18.20 9.18 -2.37
C LEU A 226 -19.48 8.75 -1.63
N LEU A 227 -19.74 9.29 -0.43
CA LEU A 227 -20.85 8.80 0.41
C LEU A 227 -22.21 8.94 -0.25
N ASN A 228 -22.46 10.02 -0.94
CA ASN A 228 -23.75 10.30 -1.60
C ASN A 228 -24.08 9.35 -2.75
N LYS A 229 -23.10 8.57 -3.27
CA LYS A 229 -23.30 7.65 -4.39
C LYS A 229 -23.83 6.28 -3.96
N PHE A 230 -23.70 5.91 -2.68
CA PHE A 230 -23.97 4.57 -2.17
C PHE A 230 -24.87 4.62 -0.93
N THR A 231 -26.18 4.74 -1.12
CA THR A 231 -27.15 4.89 -0.01
C THR A 231 -27.76 3.57 0.48
N LYS A 232 -27.59 2.48 -0.29
CA LYS A 232 -28.21 1.17 0.05
C LYS A 232 -27.54 0.53 1.26
N LYS A 233 -28.36 0.14 2.25
CA LYS A 233 -27.91 -0.64 3.41
C LYS A 233 -27.63 -2.09 3.04
N TYR A 234 -26.72 -2.73 3.77
CA TYR A 234 -26.48 -4.16 3.70
C TYR A 234 -27.39 -4.84 4.74
N VAL A 235 -28.02 -5.95 4.36
CA VAL A 235 -28.87 -6.74 5.25
C VAL A 235 -28.10 -8.00 5.62
N ILE A 236 -28.04 -8.32 6.91
CA ILE A 236 -27.40 -9.53 7.44
C ILE A 236 -28.46 -10.61 7.51
N GLU A 237 -28.20 -11.76 6.91
CA GLU A 237 -29.12 -12.91 6.88
C GLU A 237 -28.79 -13.94 7.98
N GLU A 238 -27.58 -13.93 8.55
CA GLU A 238 -27.14 -14.90 9.55
C GLU A 238 -27.21 -14.30 10.97
N GLU A 239 -27.88 -14.97 11.89
CA GLU A 239 -27.82 -14.68 13.32
C GLU A 239 -26.79 -15.59 14.01
N GLN A 240 -25.90 -14.99 14.80
CA GLN A 240 -24.94 -15.67 15.65
C GLN A 240 -25.10 -15.17 17.07
N GLU A 241 -24.95 -16.05 18.05
CA GLU A 241 -25.03 -15.68 19.47
C GLU A 241 -23.83 -14.77 19.84
N THR A 242 -24.12 -13.70 20.56
CA THR A 242 -23.11 -12.80 21.13
C THR A 242 -22.88 -13.14 22.59
N SER A 243 -21.65 -13.04 23.09
CA SER A 243 -21.28 -13.36 24.44
C SER A 243 -20.26 -12.41 25.02
N ASN A 244 -20.68 -11.64 26.05
CA ASN A 244 -19.77 -10.72 26.73
C ASN A 244 -18.53 -11.43 27.31
N LYS A 245 -18.75 -12.65 27.89
CA LYS A 245 -17.65 -13.45 28.44
C LYS A 245 -16.66 -13.86 27.35
N ALA A 246 -17.17 -14.31 26.20
CA ALA A 246 -16.32 -14.68 25.07
C ALA A 246 -15.53 -13.49 24.53
N LEU A 247 -16.18 -12.33 24.40
CA LEU A 247 -15.54 -11.10 23.96
C LEU A 247 -14.42 -10.65 24.91
N THR A 248 -14.70 -10.61 26.22
CA THR A 248 -13.68 -10.23 27.22
C THR A 248 -12.49 -11.18 27.20
N SER A 249 -12.73 -12.50 27.13
CA SER A 249 -11.65 -13.50 27.08
C SER A 249 -10.81 -13.36 25.80
N SER A 250 -11.45 -13.09 24.66
CA SER A 250 -10.76 -12.86 23.39
C SER A 250 -9.93 -11.56 23.42
N LEU A 251 -10.44 -10.48 24.02
CA LEU A 251 -9.70 -9.24 24.20
C LEU A 251 -8.48 -9.40 25.13
N ILE A 252 -8.63 -10.18 26.22
CA ILE A 252 -7.50 -10.53 27.09
C ILE A 252 -6.45 -11.31 26.32
N ALA A 253 -6.84 -12.29 25.51
CA ALA A 253 -5.93 -13.05 24.67
C ALA A 253 -5.22 -12.14 23.65
N PHE A 254 -5.92 -11.19 23.05
CA PHE A 254 -5.35 -10.18 22.16
C PHE A 254 -4.29 -9.34 22.89
N LEU A 255 -4.59 -8.84 24.10
CA LEU A 255 -3.64 -8.06 24.89
C LEU A 255 -2.39 -8.87 25.26
N ILE A 256 -2.57 -10.11 25.73
CA ILE A 256 -1.47 -11.00 26.08
C ILE A 256 -0.59 -11.28 24.86
N SER A 257 -1.19 -11.58 23.72
CA SER A 257 -0.46 -11.85 22.48
C SER A 257 0.39 -10.64 22.02
N ASN A 258 -0.17 -9.42 22.15
CA ASN A 258 0.58 -8.19 21.82
C ASN A 258 1.70 -7.92 22.84
N LEU A 259 1.49 -8.19 24.14
CA LEU A 259 2.55 -8.06 25.14
C LEU A 259 3.68 -9.06 24.88
N LEU A 260 3.35 -10.30 24.49
CA LEU A 260 4.34 -11.29 24.08
C LEU A 260 5.10 -10.85 22.80
N LEU A 261 4.40 -10.27 21.83
CA LEU A 261 5.05 -9.73 20.64
C LEU A 261 6.04 -8.61 21.01
N ILE A 262 5.62 -7.67 21.86
CA ILE A 262 6.52 -6.61 22.37
C ILE A 262 7.74 -7.23 23.06
N TYR A 263 7.55 -8.26 23.89
CA TYR A 263 8.65 -8.96 24.55
C TYR A 263 9.62 -9.61 23.55
N PHE A 264 9.11 -10.16 22.45
CA PHE A 264 9.94 -10.80 21.43
C PHE A 264 10.67 -9.82 20.50
N ILE A 265 10.26 -8.54 20.49
CA ILE A 265 10.93 -7.50 19.70
C ILE A 265 11.70 -6.49 20.54
N ILE A 266 11.64 -6.55 21.88
CA ILE A 266 12.40 -5.63 22.73
C ILE A 266 13.86 -6.12 22.88
N ASP A 267 14.82 -5.19 22.76
CA ASP A 267 16.26 -5.49 22.85
C ASP A 267 16.76 -5.35 24.30
N VAL A 268 16.42 -6.35 25.12
CA VAL A 268 16.84 -6.42 26.53
C VAL A 268 17.49 -7.76 26.83
N LYS A 269 18.37 -7.80 27.83
CA LYS A 269 19.11 -9.02 28.26
C LYS A 269 18.22 -9.89 29.17
N LEU A 270 17.07 -10.37 28.64
CA LEU A 270 16.20 -11.33 29.32
C LEU A 270 16.09 -12.60 28.48
N PRO A 271 15.90 -13.80 29.10
CA PRO A 271 15.74 -15.04 28.35
C PRO A 271 14.54 -14.99 27.37
N GLY A 272 14.80 -15.16 26.07
CA GLY A 272 13.74 -15.12 25.05
C GLY A 272 13.33 -13.72 24.58
N ALA A 273 13.82 -12.64 25.17
CA ALA A 273 13.59 -11.29 24.64
C ALA A 273 14.38 -11.08 23.35
N GLY A 274 13.80 -10.30 22.41
CA GLY A 274 14.44 -9.95 21.15
C GLY A 274 14.70 -11.14 20.21
N ILE A 275 13.98 -12.26 20.33
CA ILE A 275 14.14 -13.43 19.45
C ILE A 275 13.72 -13.14 18.00
N LEU A 276 12.88 -12.13 17.79
CA LEU A 276 12.44 -11.70 16.48
C LEU A 276 13.30 -10.58 15.87
N LEU A 277 14.39 -10.21 16.53
CA LEU A 277 15.34 -9.23 16.05
C LEU A 277 16.49 -9.90 15.28
N ASP A 278 17.01 -9.19 14.28
CA ASP A 278 18.26 -9.53 13.61
C ASP A 278 19.44 -9.13 14.52
N LYS A 279 20.04 -10.11 15.17
CA LYS A 279 21.15 -9.89 16.11
C LYS A 279 22.49 -9.53 15.44
N SER A 280 22.59 -9.62 14.11
CA SER A 280 23.78 -9.20 13.38
C SER A 280 23.93 -7.68 13.29
N GLN A 281 22.83 -6.95 13.51
CA GLN A 281 22.76 -5.50 13.43
C GLN A 281 23.10 -4.83 14.77
N ASN A 282 23.66 -3.62 14.72
CA ASN A 282 24.02 -2.86 15.92
C ASN A 282 22.92 -1.89 16.37
N VAL A 283 22.19 -1.29 15.41
CA VAL A 283 21.14 -0.30 15.68
C VAL A 283 19.79 -1.00 15.81
N TYR A 284 19.01 -0.66 16.84
CA TYR A 284 17.72 -1.31 17.13
C TYR A 284 16.77 -1.31 15.91
N ILE A 285 16.66 -0.21 15.18
CA ILE A 285 15.81 -0.11 13.99
C ILE A 285 16.28 -1.06 12.88
N SER A 286 17.59 -1.21 12.69
CA SER A 286 18.15 -2.19 11.76
C SER A 286 17.89 -3.62 12.23
N LYS A 287 17.98 -3.90 13.54
CA LYS A 287 17.61 -5.21 14.12
C LYS A 287 16.16 -5.58 13.83
N LEU A 288 15.26 -4.59 13.78
CA LEU A 288 13.82 -4.78 13.59
C LEU A 288 13.44 -4.89 12.10
N PHE A 289 14.07 -4.12 11.22
CA PHE A 289 13.64 -3.91 9.84
C PHE A 289 14.62 -4.35 8.75
N SER A 290 15.79 -4.91 9.10
CA SER A 290 16.68 -5.52 8.12
C SER A 290 15.98 -6.66 7.35
N ASP A 291 16.49 -7.02 6.19
CA ASP A 291 15.91 -8.11 5.38
C ASP A 291 16.00 -9.48 6.08
N ALA A 292 16.99 -9.66 6.95
CA ALA A 292 17.17 -10.86 7.75
C ALA A 292 16.35 -10.87 9.06
N ALA A 293 15.68 -9.77 9.42
CA ALA A 293 14.92 -9.67 10.66
C ALA A 293 13.70 -10.60 10.66
N PRO A 294 13.60 -11.57 11.59
CA PRO A 294 12.45 -12.49 11.67
C PRO A 294 11.12 -11.76 11.88
N PHE A 295 11.14 -10.62 12.58
CA PHE A 295 9.95 -9.78 12.74
C PHE A 295 9.42 -9.28 11.40
N LYS A 296 10.29 -8.69 10.55
CA LYS A 296 9.91 -8.19 9.23
C LYS A 296 9.37 -9.30 8.33
N GLN A 297 10.06 -10.44 8.31
CA GLN A 297 9.67 -11.60 7.48
C GLN A 297 8.39 -12.27 7.96
N GLY A 298 8.13 -12.29 9.27
CA GLY A 298 7.03 -13.03 9.89
C GLY A 298 5.80 -12.21 10.28
N ILE A 299 5.78 -10.90 10.06
CA ILE A 299 4.73 -10.00 10.59
C ILE A 299 3.31 -10.42 10.19
N ILE A 300 3.10 -10.86 8.94
CA ILE A 300 1.78 -11.30 8.47
C ILE A 300 1.33 -12.60 9.13
N VAL A 301 2.28 -13.51 9.38
CA VAL A 301 2.02 -14.77 10.10
C VAL A 301 1.64 -14.47 11.56
N ILE A 302 2.38 -13.56 12.22
CA ILE A 302 2.13 -13.15 13.60
C ILE A 302 0.72 -12.56 13.72
N ILE A 303 0.33 -11.64 12.84
CA ILE A 303 -1.01 -11.04 12.83
C ILE A 303 -2.08 -12.12 12.63
N SER A 304 -1.87 -13.05 11.69
CA SER A 304 -2.80 -14.15 11.44
C SER A 304 -2.95 -15.07 12.65
N LEU A 305 -1.85 -15.43 13.33
CA LEU A 305 -1.87 -16.25 14.54
C LEU A 305 -2.61 -15.57 15.70
N ILE A 306 -2.44 -14.26 15.88
CA ILE A 306 -3.19 -13.48 16.87
C ILE A 306 -4.68 -13.54 16.57
N PHE A 307 -5.10 -13.35 15.32
CA PHE A 307 -6.50 -13.49 14.90
C PHE A 307 -7.01 -14.92 15.13
N MET A 308 -6.23 -15.95 14.76
CA MET A 308 -6.60 -17.34 14.96
C MET A 308 -6.85 -17.65 16.44
N LEU A 309 -5.95 -17.19 17.33
CA LEU A 309 -6.07 -17.39 18.77
C LEU A 309 -7.33 -16.70 19.32
N CYS A 310 -7.54 -15.43 18.98
CA CYS A 310 -8.69 -14.65 19.43
C CYS A 310 -10.01 -15.25 18.94
N GLY A 311 -10.07 -15.62 17.65
CA GLY A 311 -11.25 -16.25 17.05
C GLY A 311 -11.56 -17.62 17.65
N ALA A 312 -10.54 -18.45 17.90
CA ALA A 312 -10.71 -19.76 18.51
C ALA A 312 -11.24 -19.67 19.96
N ILE A 313 -10.66 -18.78 20.77
CA ILE A 313 -11.10 -18.54 22.16
C ILE A 313 -12.55 -18.04 22.17
N TYR A 314 -12.87 -17.05 21.33
CA TYR A 314 -14.23 -16.55 21.22
C TYR A 314 -15.21 -17.66 20.81
N GLY A 315 -14.90 -18.39 19.73
CA GLY A 315 -15.77 -19.45 19.20
C GLY A 315 -16.04 -20.57 20.20
N LYS A 316 -15.03 -20.96 20.99
CA LYS A 316 -15.16 -21.99 22.03
C LYS A 316 -16.04 -21.52 23.19
N ILE A 317 -15.84 -20.31 23.70
CA ILE A 317 -16.56 -19.76 24.86
C ILE A 317 -17.99 -19.39 24.48
N SER A 318 -18.22 -18.81 23.29
CA SER A 318 -19.58 -18.51 22.78
C SER A 318 -20.34 -19.74 22.32
N LYS A 319 -19.69 -20.90 22.23
CA LYS A 319 -20.22 -22.14 21.66
C LYS A 319 -20.60 -22.07 20.18
N ASN A 320 -20.13 -21.07 19.47
CA ASN A 320 -20.31 -20.94 18.02
C ASN A 320 -19.41 -21.90 17.22
N ILE A 321 -18.35 -22.44 17.87
CA ILE A 321 -17.48 -23.52 17.35
C ILE A 321 -17.50 -24.65 18.40
N LYS A 322 -18.17 -25.75 18.07
CA LYS A 322 -18.46 -26.86 19.04
C LYS A 322 -17.48 -28.02 18.95
N ASN A 323 -16.89 -28.24 17.76
CA ASN A 323 -16.07 -29.41 17.50
C ASN A 323 -14.94 -29.10 16.51
N SER A 324 -14.02 -30.07 16.33
CA SER A 324 -12.86 -29.93 15.46
C SER A 324 -13.24 -29.74 13.97
N ASN A 325 -14.33 -30.32 13.51
CA ASN A 325 -14.79 -30.15 12.13
C ASN A 325 -15.25 -28.72 11.88
N GLU A 326 -16.04 -28.15 12.79
CA GLU A 326 -16.47 -26.76 12.72
C GLU A 326 -15.27 -25.79 12.79
N TYR A 327 -14.26 -26.12 13.61
CA TYR A 327 -13.02 -25.38 13.66
C TYR A 327 -12.31 -25.38 12.31
N SER A 328 -12.14 -26.56 11.69
CA SER A 328 -11.50 -26.69 10.37
C SER A 328 -12.26 -25.92 9.28
N LEU A 329 -13.59 -26.02 9.27
CA LEU A 329 -14.44 -25.26 8.36
C LEU A 329 -14.36 -23.74 8.61
N SER A 330 -14.13 -23.34 9.85
CA SER A 330 -13.99 -21.93 10.22
C SER A 330 -12.76 -21.28 9.60
N LEU A 331 -11.69 -22.03 9.36
CA LEU A 331 -10.45 -21.52 8.77
C LEU A 331 -10.61 -21.14 7.28
N SER A 332 -11.65 -21.63 6.61
CA SER A 332 -11.88 -21.40 5.17
C SER A 332 -12.98 -20.37 4.85
N LYS A 333 -13.71 -19.87 5.85
CA LYS A 333 -14.91 -19.02 5.63
C LYS A 333 -14.63 -17.78 4.77
N SER A 334 -13.55 -17.08 5.02
CA SER A 334 -13.23 -15.83 4.30
C SER A 334 -12.78 -16.07 2.85
N PHE A 335 -12.42 -17.32 2.49
CA PHE A 335 -12.06 -17.69 1.11
C PHE A 335 -13.27 -17.83 0.20
N GLU A 336 -14.49 -17.96 0.75
CA GLU A 336 -15.70 -18.04 -0.05
C GLU A 336 -15.85 -16.84 -0.98
N ASN A 337 -16.16 -17.13 -2.24
CA ASN A 337 -16.35 -16.13 -3.30
C ASN A 337 -15.09 -15.27 -3.63
N LEU A 338 -13.88 -15.77 -3.35
CA LEU A 338 -12.62 -15.11 -3.69
C LEU A 338 -11.88 -15.72 -4.89
N GLY A 339 -12.49 -16.64 -5.66
CA GLY A 339 -11.87 -17.22 -6.85
C GLY A 339 -11.36 -16.16 -7.83
N LEU A 340 -12.13 -15.08 -8.03
CA LEU A 340 -11.71 -13.96 -8.87
C LEU A 340 -10.40 -13.31 -8.39
N LEU A 341 -10.16 -13.22 -7.08
CA LEU A 341 -8.94 -12.65 -6.52
C LEU A 341 -7.70 -13.39 -7.02
N PHE A 342 -7.72 -14.73 -6.99
CA PHE A 342 -6.58 -15.54 -7.44
C PHE A 342 -6.34 -15.41 -8.94
N VAL A 343 -7.41 -15.34 -9.74
CA VAL A 343 -7.31 -15.09 -11.19
C VAL A 343 -6.71 -13.70 -11.46
N LEU A 344 -7.15 -12.66 -10.74
CA LEU A 344 -6.59 -11.32 -10.87
C LEU A 344 -5.12 -11.29 -10.46
N MET A 345 -4.73 -12.00 -9.38
CA MET A 345 -3.34 -12.11 -8.95
C MET A 345 -2.47 -12.78 -10.01
N PHE A 346 -2.96 -13.84 -10.65
CA PHE A 346 -2.22 -14.50 -11.72
C PHE A 346 -1.93 -13.56 -12.89
N PHE A 347 -2.96 -12.88 -13.43
CA PHE A 347 -2.74 -11.97 -14.55
C PHE A 347 -1.95 -10.73 -14.16
N MET A 348 -2.15 -10.22 -12.94
CA MET A 348 -1.40 -9.07 -12.45
C MET A 348 0.08 -9.38 -12.26
N SER A 349 0.42 -10.57 -11.78
CA SER A 349 1.81 -11.00 -11.67
C SER A 349 2.51 -11.06 -13.03
N GLN A 350 1.82 -11.50 -14.08
CA GLN A 350 2.37 -11.50 -15.44
C GLN A 350 2.52 -10.07 -15.97
N PHE A 351 1.52 -9.22 -15.73
CA PHE A 351 1.59 -7.81 -16.14
C PHE A 351 2.76 -7.07 -15.50
N THR A 352 2.92 -7.17 -14.18
CA THR A 352 4.01 -6.48 -13.45
C THR A 352 5.38 -7.00 -13.86
N SER A 353 5.54 -8.31 -14.00
CA SER A 353 6.80 -8.92 -14.44
C SER A 353 7.16 -8.55 -15.89
N MET A 354 6.18 -8.45 -16.79
CA MET A 354 6.43 -7.96 -18.15
C MET A 354 6.77 -6.48 -18.20
N LEU A 355 6.10 -5.67 -17.39
CA LEU A 355 6.38 -4.24 -17.29
C LEU A 355 7.81 -4.02 -16.78
N GLU A 356 8.23 -4.76 -15.77
CA GLU A 356 9.58 -4.73 -15.20
C GLU A 356 10.63 -5.23 -16.20
N TRP A 357 10.43 -6.39 -16.83
CA TRP A 357 11.35 -6.94 -17.83
C TRP A 357 11.49 -6.04 -19.06
N SER A 358 10.41 -5.36 -19.47
CA SER A 358 10.45 -4.42 -20.60
C SER A 358 11.31 -3.19 -20.33
N ASN A 359 11.63 -2.89 -19.08
CA ASN A 359 12.38 -1.71 -18.62
C ASN A 359 11.76 -0.35 -19.00
N ILE A 360 10.50 -0.36 -19.45
CA ILE A 360 9.78 0.86 -19.84
C ILE A 360 9.73 1.86 -18.68
N GLY A 361 9.42 1.38 -17.47
CA GLY A 361 9.30 2.23 -16.30
C GLY A 361 10.61 2.98 -15.99
N THR A 362 11.73 2.27 -15.97
CA THR A 362 13.06 2.84 -15.71
C THR A 362 13.44 3.88 -16.75
N VAL A 363 13.28 3.56 -18.04
CA VAL A 363 13.64 4.47 -19.14
C VAL A 363 12.77 5.74 -19.14
N LEU A 364 11.45 5.61 -18.92
CA LEU A 364 10.57 6.77 -18.81
C LEU A 364 10.89 7.61 -17.57
N CYS A 365 11.21 6.97 -16.45
CA CYS A 365 11.65 7.67 -15.24
C CYS A 365 12.95 8.44 -15.50
N ALA A 366 13.95 7.81 -16.14
CA ALA A 366 15.19 8.44 -16.52
C ALA A 366 14.95 9.69 -17.38
N LYS A 367 14.08 9.59 -18.40
CA LYS A 367 13.72 10.75 -19.24
C LYS A 367 13.05 11.89 -18.47
N MET A 368 12.19 11.56 -17.50
CA MET A 368 11.58 12.58 -16.64
C MET A 368 12.59 13.24 -15.71
N LEU A 369 13.58 12.49 -15.21
CA LEU A 369 14.67 13.03 -14.39
C LEU A 369 15.64 13.86 -15.24
N GLU A 370 16.00 13.44 -16.45
CA GLU A 370 16.78 14.23 -17.41
C GLU A 370 16.07 15.57 -17.71
N PHE A 371 14.76 15.54 -17.97
CA PHE A 371 13.96 16.74 -18.15
C PHE A 371 14.01 17.66 -16.92
N MET A 372 13.84 17.12 -15.71
CA MET A 372 13.91 17.91 -14.48
C MET A 372 15.29 18.55 -14.29
N SER A 373 16.37 17.82 -14.59
CA SER A 373 17.75 18.28 -14.42
C SER A 373 18.21 19.27 -15.51
N SER A 374 17.52 19.31 -16.67
CA SER A 374 17.83 20.24 -17.75
C SER A 374 17.43 21.70 -17.46
N PHE A 375 16.65 21.94 -16.43
CA PHE A 375 16.20 23.27 -16.03
C PHE A 375 16.78 23.65 -14.67
N THR A 376 17.09 24.94 -14.50
CA THR A 376 17.55 25.52 -13.24
C THR A 376 16.38 25.80 -12.29
N PHE A 377 15.61 24.76 -11.99
CA PHE A 377 14.54 24.88 -11.01
C PHE A 377 15.11 24.96 -9.59
N SER A 378 14.50 25.81 -8.76
CA SER A 378 14.86 25.94 -7.34
C SER A 378 13.61 26.09 -6.46
N GLY A 379 13.76 25.75 -5.20
CA GLY A 379 12.72 25.94 -4.21
C GLY A 379 11.39 25.26 -4.55
N VAL A 380 10.30 26.02 -4.46
CA VAL A 380 8.93 25.51 -4.65
C VAL A 380 8.70 24.87 -6.03
N PHE A 381 9.28 25.45 -7.09
CA PHE A 381 9.11 24.91 -8.44
C PHE A 381 9.73 23.52 -8.59
N LEU A 382 10.91 23.31 -8.03
CA LEU A 382 11.58 22.02 -8.01
C LEU A 382 10.72 20.97 -7.28
N ILE A 383 10.16 21.33 -6.13
CA ILE A 383 9.26 20.47 -5.34
C ILE A 383 8.02 20.06 -6.16
N ILE A 384 7.36 21.03 -6.83
CA ILE A 384 6.13 20.76 -7.59
C ILE A 384 6.42 19.86 -8.80
N ILE A 385 7.49 20.13 -9.55
CA ILE A 385 7.85 19.34 -10.74
C ILE A 385 8.20 17.90 -10.31
N PHE A 386 9.01 17.75 -9.27
CA PHE A 386 9.36 16.45 -8.75
C PHE A 386 8.12 15.68 -8.26
N PHE A 387 7.24 16.36 -7.52
CA PHE A 387 5.97 15.75 -7.07
C PHE A 387 5.16 15.18 -8.25
N ILE A 388 5.02 15.95 -9.34
CA ILE A 388 4.28 15.51 -10.53
C ILE A 388 5.00 14.33 -11.21
N ILE A 389 6.33 14.36 -11.32
CA ILE A 389 7.13 13.27 -11.89
C ILE A 389 6.89 11.98 -11.11
N VAL A 390 6.93 12.03 -9.78
CA VAL A 390 6.69 10.85 -8.94
C VAL A 390 5.26 10.32 -9.11
N VAL A 391 4.24 11.17 -9.16
CA VAL A 391 2.86 10.76 -9.41
C VAL A 391 2.73 10.04 -10.75
N ILE A 392 3.31 10.57 -11.81
CA ILE A 392 3.26 9.96 -13.15
C ILE A 392 4.05 8.64 -13.18
N SER A 393 5.25 8.60 -12.60
CA SER A 393 6.09 7.40 -12.57
C SER A 393 5.45 6.23 -11.81
N SER A 394 4.53 6.51 -10.86
CA SER A 394 3.80 5.48 -10.12
C SER A 394 2.89 4.60 -11.01
N ILE A 395 2.57 5.06 -12.22
CA ILE A 395 1.81 4.27 -13.20
C ILE A 395 2.70 3.16 -13.80
N PHE A 396 3.98 3.42 -13.98
CA PHE A 396 4.93 2.52 -14.65
C PHE A 396 5.85 1.77 -13.68
N ILE A 397 6.11 2.34 -12.50
CA ILE A 397 6.92 1.73 -11.46
C ILE A 397 6.09 1.68 -10.17
N PRO A 398 5.34 0.59 -9.92
CA PRO A 398 4.45 0.50 -8.76
C PRO A 398 5.19 0.31 -7.43
N GLY A 399 6.39 -0.29 -7.45
CA GLY A 399 7.20 -0.53 -6.26
C GLY A 399 7.83 0.76 -5.73
N VAL A 400 7.63 1.08 -4.44
CA VAL A 400 8.18 2.29 -3.83
C VAL A 400 9.70 2.26 -3.74
N LEU A 401 10.25 1.12 -3.31
CA LEU A 401 11.71 0.94 -3.19
C LEU A 401 12.40 0.96 -4.54
N SER A 402 11.88 0.23 -5.53
CA SER A 402 12.40 0.23 -6.90
C SER A 402 12.38 1.63 -7.52
N LYS A 403 11.32 2.39 -7.28
CA LYS A 403 11.22 3.77 -7.76
C LYS A 403 12.24 4.69 -7.10
N TRP A 404 12.37 4.61 -5.77
CA TRP A 404 13.30 5.45 -5.04
C TRP A 404 14.76 5.09 -5.32
N SER A 405 15.08 3.80 -5.52
CA SER A 405 16.43 3.38 -5.92
C SER A 405 16.88 3.97 -7.28
N ILE A 406 15.94 4.18 -8.20
CA ILE A 406 16.21 4.85 -9.49
C ILE A 406 16.31 6.37 -9.32
N MET A 407 15.46 6.97 -8.48
CA MET A 407 15.35 8.42 -8.35
C MET A 407 16.34 9.03 -7.37
N SER A 408 16.58 8.39 -6.22
CA SER A 408 17.35 8.99 -5.12
C SER A 408 18.76 9.41 -5.50
N PRO A 409 19.54 8.66 -6.32
CA PRO A 409 20.90 9.06 -6.65
C PRO A 409 20.98 10.38 -7.43
N THR A 410 19.94 10.69 -8.20
CA THR A 410 19.86 11.96 -8.94
C THR A 410 19.17 13.06 -8.14
N VAL A 411 18.05 12.70 -7.48
CA VAL A 411 17.16 13.69 -6.86
C VAL A 411 17.70 14.21 -5.54
N VAL A 412 18.25 13.33 -4.69
CA VAL A 412 18.72 13.75 -3.35
C VAL A 412 19.85 14.81 -3.46
N PRO A 413 20.93 14.59 -4.23
CA PRO A 413 21.96 15.60 -4.40
C PRO A 413 21.45 16.89 -5.07
N LEU A 414 20.54 16.78 -6.05
CA LEU A 414 19.95 17.93 -6.72
C LEU A 414 19.17 18.82 -5.72
N PHE A 415 18.37 18.20 -4.83
CA PHE A 415 17.61 18.90 -3.80
C PHE A 415 18.52 19.50 -2.73
N MET A 416 19.58 18.79 -2.32
CA MET A 416 20.56 19.32 -1.37
C MET A 416 21.25 20.57 -1.92
N ARG A 417 21.64 20.59 -3.21
CA ARG A 417 22.18 21.78 -3.86
C ARG A 417 21.18 22.93 -3.96
N ALA A 418 19.88 22.63 -3.94
CA ALA A 418 18.80 23.62 -3.85
C ALA A 418 18.42 23.99 -2.41
N ASN A 419 19.28 23.66 -1.41
CA ASN A 419 19.06 23.92 0.02
C ASN A 419 17.82 23.22 0.59
N ILE A 420 17.55 21.97 0.14
CA ILE A 420 16.46 21.13 0.65
C ILE A 420 17.07 19.89 1.29
N SER A 421 16.66 19.57 2.53
CA SER A 421 17.25 18.46 3.27
C SER A 421 16.93 17.09 2.66
N PRO A 422 17.82 16.08 2.79
CA PRO A 422 17.59 14.72 2.28
C PRO A 422 16.33 14.08 2.86
N ALA A 423 16.09 14.26 4.16
CA ALA A 423 14.90 13.72 4.83
C ALA A 423 13.61 14.35 4.30
N PHE A 424 13.60 15.65 4.02
CA PHE A 424 12.44 16.30 3.44
C PHE A 424 12.23 15.91 1.97
N THR A 425 13.31 15.70 1.22
CA THR A 425 13.25 15.19 -0.17
C THR A 425 12.60 13.81 -0.20
N GLN A 426 12.97 12.90 0.70
CA GLN A 426 12.32 11.60 0.85
C GLN A 426 10.84 11.74 1.21
N PHE A 427 10.48 12.66 2.12
CA PHE A 427 9.10 12.91 2.50
C PHE A 427 8.26 13.40 1.30
N ILE A 428 8.79 14.32 0.48
CA ILE A 428 8.12 14.79 -0.76
C ILE A 428 7.86 13.63 -1.70
N PHE A 429 8.86 12.76 -1.88
CA PHE A 429 8.71 11.54 -2.67
C PHE A 429 7.59 10.65 -2.15
N GLN A 430 7.58 10.34 -0.86
CA GLN A 430 6.56 9.49 -0.24
C GLN A 430 5.17 10.10 -0.35
N ALA A 431 5.01 11.40 -0.13
CA ALA A 431 3.75 12.11 -0.27
C ALA A 431 3.21 12.04 -1.72
N ALA A 432 4.07 12.22 -2.71
CA ALA A 432 3.72 12.11 -4.12
C ALA A 432 3.39 10.68 -4.55
N ASP A 433 4.18 9.70 -4.10
CA ASP A 433 3.97 8.28 -4.36
C ASP A 433 2.65 7.78 -3.78
N SER A 434 2.25 8.27 -2.59
CA SER A 434 0.99 7.95 -1.95
C SER A 434 -0.23 8.28 -2.82
N VAL A 435 -0.20 9.42 -3.48
CA VAL A 435 -1.24 9.86 -4.42
C VAL A 435 -1.14 9.08 -5.74
N GLY A 436 0.06 8.89 -6.24
CA GLY A 436 0.32 8.15 -7.48
C GLY A 436 -0.22 6.72 -7.43
N LYS A 437 -0.10 6.04 -6.29
CA LYS A 437 -0.64 4.69 -6.08
C LYS A 437 -2.16 4.59 -6.19
N ILE A 438 -2.90 5.63 -5.77
CA ILE A 438 -4.37 5.60 -5.88
C ILE A 438 -4.81 5.51 -7.34
N ILE A 439 -4.11 6.20 -8.26
CA ILE A 439 -4.45 6.23 -9.69
C ILE A 439 -3.78 5.12 -10.50
N SER A 440 -2.82 4.42 -9.92
CA SER A 440 -2.05 3.43 -10.64
C SER A 440 -2.80 2.11 -10.81
N PRO A 441 -3.20 1.72 -12.01
CA PRO A 441 -3.79 0.41 -12.26
C PRO A 441 -2.76 -0.72 -12.14
N SER A 442 -1.47 -0.40 -12.16
CA SER A 442 -0.34 -1.32 -11.98
C SER A 442 -0.01 -1.58 -10.51
N PHE A 443 -0.61 -0.83 -9.56
CA PHE A 443 -0.39 -1.06 -8.15
C PHE A 443 -0.96 -2.41 -7.71
N ILE A 444 -0.08 -3.32 -7.29
CA ILE A 444 -0.40 -4.75 -7.09
C ILE A 444 -1.52 -4.99 -6.07
N TYR A 445 -1.66 -4.14 -5.07
CA TYR A 445 -2.71 -4.27 -4.04
C TYR A 445 -4.08 -3.73 -4.49
N PHE A 446 -4.15 -2.99 -5.62
CA PHE A 446 -5.42 -2.51 -6.17
C PHE A 446 -6.36 -3.66 -6.56
N ILE A 447 -5.81 -4.81 -6.99
CA ILE A 447 -6.61 -5.98 -7.34
C ILE A 447 -7.35 -6.58 -6.14
N ILE A 448 -6.81 -6.42 -4.92
CA ILE A 448 -7.49 -6.85 -3.69
C ILE A 448 -8.77 -6.02 -3.51
N LEU A 449 -8.67 -4.68 -3.66
CA LEU A 449 -9.85 -3.83 -3.65
C LEU A 449 -10.87 -4.27 -4.70
N ILE A 450 -10.46 -4.48 -5.94
CA ILE A 450 -11.35 -4.90 -7.05
C ILE A 450 -12.07 -6.20 -6.71
N ALA A 451 -11.36 -7.21 -6.21
CA ALA A 451 -11.94 -8.50 -5.84
C ALA A 451 -12.96 -8.36 -4.70
N TYR A 452 -12.65 -7.55 -3.69
CA TYR A 452 -13.59 -7.32 -2.58
C TYR A 452 -14.78 -6.45 -2.97
N LEU A 453 -14.61 -5.47 -3.85
CA LEU A 453 -15.74 -4.73 -4.45
C LEU A 453 -16.67 -5.68 -5.21
N GLU A 454 -16.12 -6.64 -5.96
CA GLU A 454 -16.91 -7.65 -6.67
C GLU A 454 -17.61 -8.61 -5.69
N LYS A 455 -16.92 -9.07 -4.62
CA LYS A 455 -17.50 -9.93 -3.56
C LYS A 455 -18.75 -9.30 -2.93
N TYR A 456 -18.76 -8.00 -2.70
CA TYR A 456 -19.88 -7.28 -2.05
C TYR A 456 -20.84 -6.61 -3.03
N ARG A 457 -20.70 -6.85 -4.32
CA ARG A 457 -21.57 -6.35 -5.35
C ARG A 457 -22.97 -6.99 -5.25
N LYS A 458 -24.00 -6.17 -5.27
CA LYS A 458 -25.42 -6.62 -5.25
C LYS A 458 -26.05 -6.76 -6.63
N ASP A 459 -25.53 -6.08 -7.65
CA ASP A 459 -26.09 -6.07 -9.02
C ASP A 459 -25.24 -6.99 -9.91
N GLU A 460 -25.74 -8.20 -10.14
CA GLU A 460 -25.09 -9.20 -10.97
C GLU A 460 -24.88 -8.76 -12.43
N LYS A 461 -25.65 -7.80 -12.90
CA LYS A 461 -25.60 -7.31 -14.30
C LYS A 461 -24.47 -6.32 -14.58
N LYS A 462 -23.81 -5.78 -13.53
CA LYS A 462 -22.76 -4.76 -13.67
C LYS A 462 -21.49 -5.23 -12.96
N GLN A 463 -20.53 -5.75 -13.69
CA GLN A 463 -19.23 -6.08 -13.14
C GLN A 463 -18.49 -4.82 -12.63
N VAL A 464 -17.70 -4.97 -11.57
CA VAL A 464 -16.74 -3.96 -11.14
C VAL A 464 -15.65 -3.87 -12.20
N THR A 465 -15.31 -2.65 -12.62
CA THR A 465 -14.25 -2.41 -13.61
C THR A 465 -13.12 -1.61 -13.01
N ILE A 466 -11.89 -1.88 -13.40
CA ILE A 466 -10.68 -1.17 -12.95
C ILE A 466 -10.84 0.34 -13.22
N PHE A 467 -11.08 0.72 -14.47
CA PHE A 467 -11.24 2.13 -14.85
C PHE A 467 -12.48 2.78 -14.24
N GLY A 468 -13.56 2.01 -14.01
CA GLY A 468 -14.74 2.51 -13.31
C GLY A 468 -14.46 2.86 -11.86
N THR A 469 -13.66 2.05 -11.18
CA THR A 469 -13.23 2.30 -9.79
C THR A 469 -12.27 3.49 -9.73
N LEU A 470 -11.30 3.58 -10.64
CA LEU A 470 -10.40 4.74 -10.73
C LEU A 470 -11.18 6.04 -11.02
N LYS A 471 -12.13 6.02 -11.96
CA LYS A 471 -13.00 7.17 -12.24
C LYS A 471 -13.83 7.61 -11.03
N LEU A 472 -14.23 6.66 -10.19
CA LEU A 472 -14.98 6.95 -8.96
C LEU A 472 -14.09 7.66 -7.93
N LEU A 473 -12.82 7.28 -7.82
CA LEU A 473 -11.84 7.84 -6.91
C LEU A 473 -11.22 9.15 -7.42
N LEU A 474 -11.25 9.41 -8.74
CA LEU A 474 -10.56 10.52 -9.40
C LEU A 474 -10.79 11.90 -8.74
N PRO A 475 -12.03 12.31 -8.36
CA PRO A 475 -12.23 13.61 -7.71
C PRO A 475 -11.50 13.71 -6.36
N THR A 476 -11.49 12.62 -5.59
CA THR A 476 -10.78 12.55 -4.31
C THR A 476 -9.28 12.68 -4.54
N ILE A 477 -8.75 11.98 -5.53
CA ILE A 477 -7.32 11.97 -5.86
C ILE A 477 -6.86 13.36 -6.26
N LEU A 478 -7.56 14.01 -7.21
CA LEU A 478 -7.17 15.34 -7.69
C LEU A 478 -7.10 16.38 -6.56
N ILE A 479 -8.10 16.35 -5.66
CA ILE A 479 -8.11 17.28 -4.53
C ILE A 479 -6.98 16.95 -3.56
N MET A 480 -6.76 15.66 -3.25
CA MET A 480 -5.69 15.27 -2.32
C MET A 480 -4.30 15.51 -2.89
N THR A 481 -4.12 15.43 -4.22
CA THR A 481 -2.87 15.86 -4.88
C THR A 481 -2.57 17.33 -4.63
N VAL A 482 -3.56 18.19 -4.84
CA VAL A 482 -3.42 19.64 -4.59
C VAL A 482 -3.14 19.91 -3.11
N VAL A 483 -3.84 19.23 -2.21
CA VAL A 483 -3.63 19.36 -0.76
C VAL A 483 -2.19 18.97 -0.39
N TRP A 484 -1.68 17.88 -0.92
CA TRP A 484 -0.31 17.45 -0.67
C TRP A 484 0.73 18.46 -1.18
N ILE A 485 0.57 18.95 -2.41
CA ILE A 485 1.44 19.99 -2.96
C ILE A 485 1.44 21.23 -2.06
N ILE A 486 0.27 21.66 -1.59
CA ILE A 486 0.14 22.80 -0.68
C ILE A 486 0.89 22.51 0.64
N ILE A 487 0.71 21.33 1.24
CA ILE A 487 1.38 20.97 2.50
C ILE A 487 2.89 21.03 2.35
N VAL A 488 3.46 20.35 1.35
CA VAL A 488 4.93 20.31 1.19
C VAL A 488 5.52 21.67 0.82
N CYS A 489 4.84 22.45 -0.04
CA CYS A 489 5.30 23.79 -0.40
C CYS A 489 5.23 24.77 0.77
N LEU A 490 4.14 24.77 1.55
CA LEU A 490 4.01 25.63 2.74
C LEU A 490 5.03 25.26 3.80
N TRP A 491 5.29 23.94 3.99
CA TRP A 491 6.29 23.49 4.97
C TRP A 491 7.69 23.97 4.61
N TYR A 492 8.04 23.89 3.32
CA TYR A 492 9.30 24.40 2.81
C TYR A 492 9.45 25.92 3.00
N VAL A 493 8.43 26.69 2.54
CA VAL A 493 8.47 28.17 2.59
C VAL A 493 8.48 28.69 4.02
N ALA A 494 7.74 28.04 4.93
CA ALA A 494 7.69 28.43 6.33
C ALA A 494 8.93 28.02 7.14
N GLY A 495 9.78 27.12 6.58
CA GLY A 495 10.97 26.62 7.27
C GLY A 495 10.64 25.81 8.53
N PHE A 496 9.47 25.17 8.60
CA PHE A 496 9.08 24.40 9.78
C PHE A 496 9.97 23.18 9.99
N PRO A 497 10.23 22.78 11.24
CA PRO A 497 10.95 21.55 11.53
C PRO A 497 10.16 20.34 11.04
N ILE A 498 10.85 19.38 10.44
CA ILE A 498 10.26 18.13 9.97
C ILE A 498 10.31 17.02 11.04
N GLY A 499 11.28 17.15 11.97
CA GLY A 499 11.49 16.28 13.12
C GLY A 499 12.27 17.00 14.21
N ALA A 500 12.49 16.34 15.34
CA ALA A 500 13.30 16.91 16.42
C ALA A 500 14.77 17.05 15.97
N GLY A 501 15.22 18.30 15.77
CA GLY A 501 16.56 18.60 15.27
C GLY A 501 16.73 18.47 13.74
N PHE A 502 15.63 18.28 12.99
CA PHE A 502 15.65 18.17 11.54
C PHE A 502 14.74 19.22 10.89
N ASN A 503 15.27 19.93 9.90
CA ASN A 503 14.56 20.98 9.18
C ASN A 503 14.30 20.57 7.72
N SER A 504 13.37 21.29 7.07
CA SER A 504 13.10 21.13 5.64
C SER A 504 14.24 21.64 4.76
N VAL A 505 15.02 22.56 5.27
CA VAL A 505 16.22 23.14 4.61
C VAL A 505 17.49 22.64 5.29
N LEU A 506 18.62 22.70 4.56
CA LEU A 506 19.95 22.34 5.06
C LEU A 506 20.52 23.45 5.97
#